data_84b3c70b7551cab0a6028a311589b694
#
_entry.id   84b3c70b7551cab0a6028a311589b694
#
_cell.length_a   1.000
_cell.length_b   1.000
_cell.length_c   1.000
_cell.angle_alpha   90.00
_cell.angle_beta   90.00
_cell.angle_gamma   90.00
#
_symmetry.space_group_name_H-M   'P 1'
#
loop_
_entity.id
_entity.type
_entity.pdbx_description
1 polymer ?
#
loop_
_entity_poly.entity_id
_entity_poly.type
_entity_poly.pdbx_seq_one_letter_code
_entity_poly.pdbx_strand_id
1 'polypeptide(L)'
;MKKIQLFLLQFLLISITQHTNAQLPVKTEYTVEMGGTSGKGTYAPMWLTANRQGLSSANTENGYLRAGIAHTMPLNQHFGFSAGLDLATAYNFTSSFIIQQAYADLSYRWLNLSIGSKERLPELKNSKLSSGGMVESNNARPIPQIRLEVPDYVAIPGPHKWLHLKGHIAYGRFTDDKWQEHFTSIGNPYTIDVLYHSKSLFAKVGNKEHFPVEFEGGIQMSAQFGGDQYIAGQKEPVIDMPTRFVDFMRVLVPMAGDDTTPEGEQVNIYGNHVGSWNFAATAYLNRWKVKIYYEHYFDDHSQMFFQYGRWKDGHIGLEITFPKNRFIDTFVYEGLGTKDQTGPMLYDSFWGKFEEQISAKDNYYNHYLYQGWQHWGMGIGNPLLPGPIYNKNGQITFISNRVLAHHIGFCGSPCQSLSYRMLLSYSRHWGTYDNPLNEIKKQFNSLFEVTYAPQQLKGWSFTVSGAMDRGNLLGNNYGGMLVIRKQGIIKSGNK
;
A
#
# COMPACT_ATOMS: atom_id res chain seq x y z
N MET A 1 -26.65 24.45 4.44
CA MET A 1 -25.96 23.14 4.46
C MET A 1 -26.89 21.94 4.18
N LYS A 2 -28.00 21.72 4.87
CA LYS A 2 -28.91 20.56 4.62
C LYS A 2 -29.48 20.47 3.18
N LYS A 3 -29.74 21.58 2.49
CA LYS A 3 -30.30 21.62 1.12
C LYS A 3 -29.24 21.21 0.06
N ILE A 4 -27.97 21.51 0.29
CA ILE A 4 -26.86 21.13 -0.63
C ILE A 4 -26.55 19.64 -0.50
N GLN A 5 -26.62 19.08 0.71
CA GLN A 5 -26.43 17.64 0.94
C GLN A 5 -27.55 16.80 0.30
N LEU A 6 -28.79 17.28 0.36
CA LEU A 6 -29.93 16.60 -0.27
C LEU A 6 -29.86 16.68 -1.80
N PHE A 7 -29.39 17.80 -2.34
CA PHE A 7 -29.21 18.00 -3.78
C PHE A 7 -28.08 17.12 -4.35
N LEU A 8 -26.96 16.98 -3.63
CA LEU A 8 -25.85 16.07 -3.99
C LEU A 8 -26.28 14.60 -3.93
N LEU A 9 -27.08 14.21 -2.91
CA LEU A 9 -27.60 12.85 -2.79
C LEU A 9 -28.63 12.52 -3.89
N GLN A 10 -29.50 13.48 -4.25
CA GLN A 10 -30.45 13.32 -5.36
C GLN A 10 -29.78 13.33 -6.73
N PHE A 11 -28.74 14.15 -6.92
CA PHE A 11 -27.95 14.15 -8.15
C PHE A 11 -27.18 12.84 -8.35
N LEU A 12 -26.70 12.24 -7.26
CA LEU A 12 -26.06 10.91 -7.27
C LEU A 12 -27.03 9.80 -7.65
N LEU A 13 -28.30 9.91 -7.25
CA LEU A 13 -29.34 8.89 -7.51
C LEU A 13 -29.96 8.98 -8.90
N ILE A 14 -30.01 10.15 -9.56
CA ILE A 14 -30.69 10.36 -10.84
C ILE A 14 -29.81 10.06 -12.05
N SER A 15 -28.48 10.02 -11.89
CA SER A 15 -27.52 9.84 -12.99
C SER A 15 -27.26 8.39 -13.42
N ILE A 16 -28.05 7.42 -12.98
CA ILE A 16 -27.70 5.98 -12.99
C ILE A 16 -28.21 5.21 -14.22
N THR A 17 -28.74 5.85 -15.25
CA THR A 17 -29.54 5.10 -16.25
C THR A 17 -28.83 4.64 -17.54
N GLN A 18 -27.55 4.92 -17.73
CA GLN A 18 -26.86 4.44 -18.95
C GLN A 18 -25.43 3.93 -18.67
N HIS A 19 -25.30 2.69 -18.24
CA HIS A 19 -24.05 1.97 -18.42
C HIS A 19 -24.32 0.56 -18.91
N THR A 20 -23.69 0.20 -20.02
CA THR A 20 -23.65 -1.13 -20.59
C THR A 20 -23.11 -2.10 -19.53
N ASN A 21 -23.95 -3.01 -19.09
CA ASN A 21 -23.59 -4.07 -18.17
C ASN A 21 -22.63 -5.04 -18.87
N ALA A 22 -21.35 -4.96 -18.59
CA ALA A 22 -20.46 -6.08 -18.85
C ALA A 22 -20.86 -7.20 -17.88
N GLN A 23 -21.54 -8.23 -18.33
CA GLN A 23 -21.80 -9.42 -17.51
C GLN A 23 -20.45 -10.04 -17.14
N LEU A 24 -20.20 -10.19 -15.83
CA LEU A 24 -19.02 -10.91 -15.36
C LEU A 24 -19.04 -12.33 -15.93
N PRO A 25 -17.93 -12.85 -16.48
CA PRO A 25 -17.90 -14.22 -16.97
C PRO A 25 -18.00 -15.19 -15.79
N VAL A 26 -18.69 -16.31 -15.96
CA VAL A 26 -18.61 -17.42 -14.99
C VAL A 26 -17.22 -18.04 -15.11
N LYS A 27 -16.39 -17.88 -14.11
CA LYS A 27 -14.99 -18.28 -14.15
C LYS A 27 -14.52 -18.80 -12.81
N THR A 28 -13.88 -19.96 -12.81
CA THR A 28 -13.15 -20.48 -11.64
C THR A 28 -11.68 -20.59 -12.01
N GLU A 29 -10.85 -19.81 -11.34
CA GLU A 29 -9.40 -19.77 -11.53
C GLU A 29 -8.70 -20.47 -10.37
N TYR A 30 -7.57 -21.08 -10.67
CA TYR A 30 -6.67 -21.61 -9.64
C TYR A 30 -5.25 -21.15 -9.87
N THR A 31 -4.51 -21.07 -8.78
CA THR A 31 -3.06 -20.83 -8.78
C THR A 31 -2.39 -21.78 -7.79
N VAL A 32 -1.31 -22.40 -8.19
CA VAL A 32 -0.38 -23.10 -7.30
C VAL A 32 0.99 -22.53 -7.55
N GLU A 33 1.68 -22.15 -6.50
CA GLU A 33 2.98 -21.49 -6.60
C GLU A 33 3.92 -22.00 -5.51
N MET A 34 5.16 -22.23 -5.89
CA MET A 34 6.25 -22.52 -4.96
C MET A 34 7.36 -21.50 -5.18
N GLY A 35 7.84 -20.90 -4.09
CA GLY A 35 8.96 -19.96 -4.12
C GLY A 35 9.99 -20.30 -3.08
N GLY A 36 11.26 -20.07 -3.40
CA GLY A 36 12.36 -20.24 -2.48
C GLY A 36 13.45 -19.21 -2.71
N THR A 37 13.98 -18.64 -1.63
CA THR A 37 15.07 -17.67 -1.60
C THR A 37 16.26 -18.27 -0.88
N SER A 38 17.45 -18.09 -1.45
CA SER A 38 18.72 -18.40 -0.81
C SER A 38 19.69 -17.24 -1.00
N GLY A 39 20.41 -16.88 0.05
CA GLY A 39 21.32 -15.74 -0.01
C GLY A 39 22.36 -15.71 1.10
N LYS A 40 23.18 -14.67 1.06
CA LYS A 40 24.22 -14.37 2.05
C LYS A 40 24.12 -12.92 2.49
N GLY A 41 24.37 -12.66 3.76
CA GLY A 41 24.34 -11.35 4.38
C GLY A 41 23.55 -11.37 5.69
N THR A 42 23.16 -10.21 6.16
CA THR A 42 22.33 -10.08 7.36
C THR A 42 20.86 -10.39 7.06
N TYR A 43 20.41 -10.05 5.85
CA TYR A 43 19.02 -10.18 5.40
C TYR A 43 18.97 -10.74 3.97
N ALA A 44 17.83 -11.25 3.56
CA ALA A 44 17.52 -11.41 2.15
C ALA A 44 17.56 -10.02 1.48
N PRO A 45 18.07 -9.90 0.24
CA PRO A 45 18.08 -8.61 -0.46
C PRO A 45 16.71 -7.95 -0.49
N MET A 46 16.68 -6.63 -0.28
CA MET A 46 15.44 -5.87 -0.11
C MET A 46 14.41 -6.12 -1.23
N TRP A 47 14.83 -6.15 -2.49
CA TRP A 47 13.91 -6.37 -3.61
C TRP A 47 13.46 -7.83 -3.80
N LEU A 48 14.03 -8.79 -3.09
CA LEU A 48 13.46 -10.15 -2.96
C LEU A 48 12.37 -10.20 -1.88
N THR A 49 12.33 -9.21 -0.98
CA THR A 49 11.40 -9.12 0.15
C THR A 49 10.27 -8.12 -0.13
N ALA A 50 10.60 -6.94 -0.66
CA ALA A 50 9.67 -5.84 -0.84
C ALA A 50 8.68 -6.05 -1.99
N ASN A 51 7.48 -5.43 -1.85
CA ASN A 51 6.42 -5.39 -2.86
C ASN A 51 5.96 -6.77 -3.35
N ARG A 52 5.83 -7.74 -2.42
CA ARG A 52 5.34 -9.10 -2.67
C ARG A 52 4.08 -9.43 -1.88
N GLN A 53 3.29 -8.44 -1.52
CA GLN A 53 2.08 -8.57 -0.71
C GLN A 53 2.34 -9.29 0.63
N GLY A 54 3.53 -9.09 1.21
CA GLY A 54 3.97 -9.74 2.44
C GLY A 54 4.19 -11.24 2.36
N LEU A 55 4.11 -11.85 1.17
CA LEU A 55 4.49 -13.24 0.94
C LEU A 55 5.99 -13.34 0.67
N SER A 56 6.77 -12.95 1.65
CA SER A 56 8.23 -12.86 1.62
C SER A 56 8.80 -12.85 3.04
N SER A 57 10.12 -12.94 3.15
CA SER A 57 10.83 -12.93 4.43
C SER A 57 12.13 -12.15 4.33
N ALA A 58 12.53 -11.51 5.42
CA ALA A 58 13.85 -10.90 5.55
C ALA A 58 14.96 -11.92 5.83
N ASN A 59 14.65 -13.18 6.15
CA ASN A 59 15.64 -14.22 6.35
C ASN A 59 16.28 -14.63 5.03
N THR A 60 17.58 -14.85 5.03
CA THR A 60 18.36 -15.19 3.82
C THR A 60 17.95 -16.51 3.19
N GLU A 61 17.55 -17.49 4.02
CA GLU A 61 17.06 -18.80 3.60
C GLU A 61 15.57 -18.88 3.95
N ASN A 62 14.71 -18.89 2.93
CA ASN A 62 13.26 -18.94 3.15
C ASN A 62 12.56 -19.59 1.94
N GLY A 63 11.31 -20.00 2.15
CA GLY A 63 10.51 -20.55 1.07
C GLY A 63 9.05 -20.69 1.42
N TYR A 64 8.20 -20.87 0.40
CA TYR A 64 6.76 -21.04 0.57
C TYR A 64 6.15 -21.93 -0.50
N LEU A 65 5.02 -22.54 -0.15
CA LEU A 65 4.09 -23.17 -1.07
C LEU A 65 2.73 -22.51 -0.91
N ARG A 66 2.19 -22.00 -2.01
CA ARG A 66 0.92 -21.25 -2.10
C ARG A 66 -0.07 -21.99 -2.99
N ALA A 67 -1.34 -22.03 -2.58
CA ALA A 67 -2.45 -22.53 -3.39
C ALA A 67 -3.66 -21.63 -3.23
N GLY A 68 -4.22 -21.20 -4.36
CA GLY A 68 -5.36 -20.30 -4.41
C GLY A 68 -6.42 -20.77 -5.40
N ILE A 69 -7.69 -20.46 -5.07
CA ILE A 69 -8.84 -20.60 -5.94
C ILE A 69 -9.69 -19.34 -5.85
N ALA A 70 -10.19 -18.88 -6.99
CA ALA A 70 -11.11 -17.76 -7.05
C ALA A 70 -12.27 -18.09 -8.01
N HIS A 71 -13.48 -17.74 -7.60
CA HIS A 71 -14.68 -17.93 -8.40
C HIS A 71 -15.37 -16.60 -8.63
N THR A 72 -15.81 -16.37 -9.86
CA THR A 72 -16.57 -15.18 -10.25
C THR A 72 -17.78 -15.60 -11.05
N MET A 73 -18.95 -15.03 -10.76
CA MET A 73 -20.18 -15.30 -11.50
C MET A 73 -21.12 -14.09 -11.50
N PRO A 74 -21.88 -13.86 -12.56
CA PRO A 74 -23.03 -12.96 -12.54
C PRO A 74 -24.18 -13.63 -11.78
N LEU A 75 -24.80 -12.90 -10.85
CA LEU A 75 -26.03 -13.33 -10.19
C LEU A 75 -27.27 -12.96 -11.06
N ASN A 76 -27.20 -11.77 -11.67
CA ASN A 76 -28.19 -11.30 -12.66
C ASN A 76 -27.56 -10.18 -13.51
N GLN A 77 -28.38 -9.42 -14.25
CA GLN A 77 -27.91 -8.33 -15.13
C GLN A 77 -27.17 -7.19 -14.40
N HIS A 78 -27.37 -7.03 -13.08
CA HIS A 78 -26.82 -5.93 -12.31
C HIS A 78 -25.90 -6.38 -11.19
N PHE A 79 -26.10 -7.58 -10.68
CA PHE A 79 -25.34 -8.13 -9.57
C PHE A 79 -24.32 -9.17 -10.02
N GLY A 80 -23.12 -9.07 -9.47
CA GLY A 80 -22.07 -10.06 -9.60
C GLY A 80 -21.58 -10.51 -8.24
N PHE A 81 -21.05 -11.72 -8.18
CA PHE A 81 -20.42 -12.29 -7.00
C PHE A 81 -19.04 -12.81 -7.35
N SER A 82 -18.07 -12.56 -6.49
CA SER A 82 -16.79 -13.26 -6.54
C SER A 82 -16.33 -13.63 -5.14
N ALA A 83 -15.60 -14.74 -5.03
CA ALA A 83 -14.97 -15.15 -3.79
C ALA A 83 -13.62 -15.81 -4.09
N GLY A 84 -12.66 -15.64 -3.20
CA GLY A 84 -11.34 -16.23 -3.34
C GLY A 84 -10.78 -16.69 -2.01
N LEU A 85 -10.07 -17.81 -2.05
CA LEU A 85 -9.28 -18.34 -0.95
C LEU A 85 -7.87 -18.65 -1.47
N ASP A 86 -6.86 -18.14 -0.79
CA ASP A 86 -5.46 -18.27 -1.17
C ASP A 86 -4.64 -18.46 0.12
N LEU A 87 -4.05 -19.61 0.27
CA LEU A 87 -3.34 -20.05 1.45
C LEU A 87 -1.90 -20.37 1.11
N ALA A 88 -1.00 -20.12 2.04
CA ALA A 88 0.39 -20.56 1.91
C ALA A 88 0.92 -21.19 3.20
N THR A 89 1.80 -22.15 3.03
CA THR A 89 2.71 -22.61 4.08
C THR A 89 4.10 -22.04 3.80
N ALA A 90 4.82 -21.66 4.84
CA ALA A 90 6.08 -20.95 4.69
C ALA A 90 7.14 -21.42 5.71
N TYR A 91 8.38 -21.38 5.28
CA TYR A 91 9.57 -21.67 6.07
C TYR A 91 10.38 -20.37 6.26
N ASN A 92 10.77 -20.08 7.49
CA ASN A 92 11.51 -18.87 7.87
C ASN A 92 10.80 -17.55 7.50
N PHE A 93 9.48 -17.53 7.63
CA PHE A 93 8.65 -16.31 7.56
C PHE A 93 8.21 -15.90 8.98
N THR A 94 7.53 -14.77 9.08
CA THR A 94 6.91 -14.31 10.34
C THR A 94 5.77 -15.22 10.80
N SER A 95 5.25 -16.09 9.94
CA SER A 95 4.27 -17.13 10.24
C SER A 95 4.50 -18.32 9.31
N SER A 96 4.34 -19.54 9.81
CA SER A 96 4.44 -20.77 9.01
C SER A 96 3.18 -21.08 8.19
N PHE A 97 2.04 -20.50 8.57
CA PHE A 97 0.77 -20.59 7.84
C PHE A 97 0.25 -19.18 7.56
N ILE A 98 -0.10 -18.91 6.31
CA ILE A 98 -0.47 -17.60 5.82
C ILE A 98 -1.81 -17.70 5.08
N ILE A 99 -2.80 -16.95 5.52
CA ILE A 99 -3.98 -16.64 4.74
C ILE A 99 -3.62 -15.43 3.89
N GLN A 100 -3.21 -15.67 2.65
CA GLN A 100 -2.80 -14.60 1.74
C GLN A 100 -4.00 -13.79 1.25
N GLN A 101 -5.07 -14.51 0.88
CA GLN A 101 -6.36 -13.92 0.57
C GLN A 101 -7.48 -14.83 1.06
N ALA A 102 -8.52 -14.24 1.63
CA ALA A 102 -9.80 -14.88 1.93
C ALA A 102 -10.87 -13.80 1.85
N TYR A 103 -11.63 -13.76 0.75
CA TYR A 103 -12.57 -12.67 0.51
C TYR A 103 -13.84 -13.12 -0.19
N ALA A 104 -14.88 -12.31 -0.04
CA ALA A 104 -16.10 -12.35 -0.82
C ALA A 104 -16.46 -10.93 -1.27
N ASP A 105 -16.81 -10.79 -2.55
CA ASP A 105 -17.23 -9.54 -3.17
C ASP A 105 -18.66 -9.66 -3.69
N LEU A 106 -19.46 -8.63 -3.45
CA LEU A 106 -20.78 -8.45 -4.03
C LEU A 106 -20.77 -7.15 -4.84
N SER A 107 -20.90 -7.26 -6.14
CA SER A 107 -20.91 -6.11 -7.04
C SER A 107 -22.34 -5.77 -7.44
N TYR A 108 -22.67 -4.47 -7.43
CA TYR A 108 -23.87 -3.93 -8.02
C TYR A 108 -23.48 -2.85 -9.03
N ARG A 109 -23.55 -3.17 -10.30
CA ARG A 109 -23.06 -2.30 -11.39
C ARG A 109 -21.60 -1.91 -11.16
N TRP A 110 -21.35 -0.65 -10.84
CA TRP A 110 -20.05 -0.06 -10.59
C TRP A 110 -19.64 -0.05 -9.10
N LEU A 111 -20.55 -0.38 -8.18
CA LEU A 111 -20.30 -0.43 -6.74
C LEU A 111 -19.94 -1.85 -6.32
N ASN A 112 -18.93 -2.00 -5.49
CA ASN A 112 -18.48 -3.28 -4.94
C ASN A 112 -18.43 -3.23 -3.41
N LEU A 113 -19.02 -4.23 -2.77
CA LEU A 113 -18.82 -4.53 -1.34
C LEU A 113 -17.89 -5.73 -1.23
N SER A 114 -16.72 -5.52 -0.65
CA SER A 114 -15.69 -6.54 -0.43
C SER A 114 -15.56 -6.82 1.06
N ILE A 115 -15.55 -8.10 1.46
CA ILE A 115 -15.36 -8.53 2.84
C ILE A 115 -14.21 -9.52 2.88
N GLY A 116 -13.22 -9.29 3.75
CA GLY A 116 -12.08 -10.15 3.97
C GLY A 116 -10.74 -9.58 3.54
N SER A 117 -9.75 -10.45 3.43
CA SER A 117 -8.37 -10.12 3.07
C SER A 117 -8.17 -10.30 1.57
N LYS A 118 -7.78 -9.24 0.86
CA LYS A 118 -7.59 -9.24 -0.60
C LYS A 118 -6.38 -8.41 -0.99
N GLU A 119 -5.54 -8.93 -1.87
CA GLU A 119 -4.41 -8.20 -2.46
C GLU A 119 -4.91 -6.99 -3.25
N ARG A 120 -4.31 -5.82 -3.01
CA ARG A 120 -4.62 -4.57 -3.70
C ARG A 120 -3.34 -3.92 -4.21
N LEU A 121 -3.48 -3.11 -5.24
CA LEU A 121 -2.36 -2.41 -5.87
C LEU A 121 -2.33 -0.94 -5.43
N PRO A 122 -1.15 -0.32 -5.37
CA PRO A 122 -1.04 1.10 -5.02
C PRO A 122 -1.69 1.98 -6.08
N GLU A 123 -2.26 3.10 -5.61
CA GLU A 123 -2.93 4.07 -6.48
C GLU A 123 -1.95 4.81 -7.37
N LEU A 124 -2.35 5.06 -8.60
CA LEU A 124 -1.64 5.83 -9.63
C LEU A 124 -0.20 5.37 -9.96
N LYS A 125 0.25 4.24 -9.46
CA LYS A 125 1.62 3.75 -9.63
C LYS A 125 1.69 2.46 -10.45
N ASN A 126 2.84 2.22 -11.06
CA ASN A 126 3.11 0.96 -11.75
C ASN A 126 3.33 -0.16 -10.73
N SER A 127 2.46 -1.17 -10.72
CA SER A 127 2.49 -2.25 -9.72
C SER A 127 3.72 -3.16 -9.78
N LYS A 128 4.48 -3.13 -10.88
CA LYS A 128 5.66 -4.00 -11.09
C LYS A 128 6.97 -3.24 -10.96
N LEU A 129 6.97 -1.95 -11.32
CA LEU A 129 8.20 -1.18 -11.50
C LEU A 129 8.37 -0.04 -10.50
N SER A 130 7.27 0.43 -9.85
CA SER A 130 7.34 1.46 -8.81
C SER A 130 7.93 0.94 -7.52
N SER A 131 8.57 1.80 -6.76
CA SER A 131 9.01 1.51 -5.40
C SER A 131 7.84 1.32 -4.43
N GLY A 132 6.65 1.84 -4.74
CA GLY A 132 5.42 1.71 -3.95
C GLY A 132 4.81 3.05 -3.55
N GLY A 133 3.58 3.03 -3.04
CA GLY A 133 2.89 4.20 -2.47
C GLY A 133 3.37 4.55 -1.07
N MET A 134 3.16 5.80 -0.65
CA MET A 134 3.54 6.25 0.69
C MET A 134 2.53 5.81 1.76
N VAL A 135 1.23 5.85 1.46
CA VAL A 135 0.18 5.43 2.41
C VAL A 135 0.02 3.91 2.38
N GLU A 136 -0.19 3.36 1.21
CA GLU A 136 -0.34 1.93 0.97
C GLU A 136 0.46 1.51 -0.26
N SER A 137 1.10 0.38 -0.15
CA SER A 137 1.82 -0.28 -1.24
C SER A 137 1.42 -1.77 -1.30
N ASN A 138 2.02 -2.52 -2.20
CA ASN A 138 1.92 -3.97 -2.23
C ASN A 138 3.03 -4.65 -1.40
N ASN A 139 3.54 -3.98 -0.36
CA ASN A 139 4.65 -4.47 0.44
C ASN A 139 4.20 -5.40 1.57
N ALA A 140 3.25 -4.97 2.40
CA ALA A 140 2.74 -5.76 3.53
C ALA A 140 1.64 -6.75 3.12
N ARG A 141 1.33 -7.71 4.01
CA ARG A 141 0.18 -8.62 3.85
C ARG A 141 -1.13 -7.83 3.80
N PRO A 142 -2.10 -8.28 2.99
CA PRO A 142 -3.42 -7.67 2.96
C PRO A 142 -4.09 -7.66 4.34
N ILE A 143 -4.67 -6.54 4.71
CA ILE A 143 -5.41 -6.38 5.97
C ILE A 143 -6.86 -6.80 5.72
N PRO A 144 -7.44 -7.72 6.54
CA PRO A 144 -8.85 -8.09 6.45
C PRO A 144 -9.75 -6.89 6.77
N GLN A 145 -10.72 -6.62 5.91
CA GLN A 145 -11.57 -5.43 5.99
C GLN A 145 -12.94 -5.64 5.35
N ILE A 146 -13.91 -4.84 5.76
CA ILE A 146 -15.16 -4.59 5.04
C ILE A 146 -14.95 -3.30 4.27
N ARG A 147 -15.09 -3.35 2.93
CA ARG A 147 -14.78 -2.25 2.03
C ARG A 147 -15.89 -2.04 1.03
N LEU A 148 -16.43 -0.84 1.04
CA LEU A 148 -17.34 -0.35 0.01
C LEU A 148 -16.54 0.49 -0.97
N GLU A 149 -16.53 0.12 -2.25
CA GLU A 149 -15.67 0.75 -3.24
C GLU A 149 -16.32 0.91 -4.61
N VAL A 150 -15.87 1.91 -5.32
CA VAL A 150 -15.96 2.07 -6.77
C VAL A 150 -14.56 1.77 -7.31
N PRO A 151 -14.25 0.51 -7.68
CA PRO A 151 -12.87 0.07 -7.93
C PRO A 151 -12.26 0.70 -9.18
N ASP A 152 -13.08 0.94 -10.19
CA ASP A 152 -12.66 1.51 -11.48
C ASP A 152 -13.27 2.90 -11.68
N TYR A 153 -12.62 3.72 -12.50
CA TYR A 153 -13.13 5.04 -12.84
C TYR A 153 -14.48 4.98 -13.56
N VAL A 154 -15.51 5.51 -12.93
CA VAL A 154 -16.87 5.61 -13.47
C VAL A 154 -17.10 7.01 -14.03
N ALA A 155 -17.49 7.06 -15.31
CA ALA A 155 -17.80 8.32 -15.97
C ALA A 155 -19.04 8.97 -15.36
N ILE A 156 -18.92 10.22 -14.96
CA ILE A 156 -20.06 11.05 -14.57
C ILE A 156 -20.80 11.51 -15.82
N PRO A 157 -22.13 11.41 -15.87
CA PRO A 157 -22.92 11.89 -16.99
C PRO A 157 -22.63 13.36 -17.31
N GLY A 158 -22.35 13.65 -18.56
CA GLY A 158 -22.00 15.00 -19.03
C GLY A 158 -21.44 14.94 -20.45
N PRO A 159 -21.18 16.12 -21.07
CA PRO A 159 -20.61 16.20 -22.40
C PRO A 159 -19.28 15.43 -22.47
N HIS A 160 -19.14 14.58 -23.50
CA HIS A 160 -17.92 13.81 -23.79
C HIS A 160 -17.39 12.92 -22.67
N LYS A 161 -18.13 12.72 -21.57
CA LYS A 161 -17.70 11.89 -20.42
C LYS A 161 -16.30 12.27 -19.91
N TRP A 162 -16.05 13.53 -19.72
CA TRP A 162 -14.73 14.03 -19.32
C TRP A 162 -14.37 13.74 -17.87
N LEU A 163 -15.36 13.68 -16.98
CA LEU A 163 -15.13 13.48 -15.54
C LEU A 163 -15.44 12.04 -15.15
N HIS A 164 -14.46 11.41 -14.46
CA HIS A 164 -14.62 10.08 -13.89
C HIS A 164 -14.24 10.11 -12.41
N LEU A 165 -14.92 9.30 -11.62
CA LEU A 165 -14.65 9.15 -10.18
C LEU A 165 -14.42 7.69 -9.83
N LYS A 166 -13.54 7.45 -8.85
CA LYS A 166 -13.39 6.21 -8.11
C LYS A 166 -13.05 6.48 -6.65
N GLY A 167 -13.21 5.50 -5.78
CA GLY A 167 -12.85 5.65 -4.38
C GLY A 167 -13.38 4.52 -3.51
N HIS A 168 -13.08 4.59 -2.23
CA HIS A 168 -13.52 3.60 -1.26
C HIS A 168 -13.63 4.15 0.15
N ILE A 169 -14.34 3.40 1.00
CA ILE A 169 -14.34 3.49 2.46
C ILE A 169 -14.23 2.07 2.99
N ALA A 170 -13.36 1.85 3.97
CA ALA A 170 -13.14 0.53 4.55
C ALA A 170 -12.88 0.61 6.05
N TYR A 171 -13.29 -0.44 6.76
CA TYR A 171 -12.91 -0.73 8.14
C TYR A 171 -12.41 -2.15 8.23
N GLY A 172 -11.35 -2.36 8.97
CA GLY A 172 -10.69 -3.64 9.12
C GLY A 172 -10.02 -3.81 10.48
N ARG A 173 -9.23 -4.86 10.62
CA ARG A 173 -8.48 -5.15 11.82
C ARG A 173 -7.10 -5.68 11.45
N PHE A 174 -6.09 -5.23 12.16
CA PHE A 174 -4.76 -5.80 12.05
C PHE A 174 -4.73 -7.21 12.62
N THR A 175 -3.93 -8.07 12.02
CA THR A 175 -3.73 -9.46 12.44
C THR A 175 -2.24 -9.74 12.50
N ASP A 176 -1.74 -10.39 13.54
CA ASP A 176 -0.30 -10.66 13.66
C ASP A 176 0.04 -11.99 14.35
N ASP A 177 -0.97 -12.75 14.79
CA ASP A 177 -0.79 -14.03 15.49
C ASP A 177 0.29 -13.93 16.59
N LYS A 178 0.22 -12.86 17.40
CA LYS A 178 1.19 -12.52 18.46
C LYS A 178 2.60 -12.23 17.95
N TRP A 179 2.77 -11.92 16.68
CA TRP A 179 4.09 -11.60 16.13
C TRP A 179 4.72 -10.41 16.87
N GLN A 180 3.94 -9.36 17.16
CA GLN A 180 4.42 -8.18 17.87
C GLN A 180 4.87 -8.54 19.28
N GLU A 181 4.07 -9.31 20.02
CA GLU A 181 4.42 -9.77 21.39
C GLU A 181 5.74 -10.56 21.42
N HIS A 182 5.93 -11.50 20.44
CA HIS A 182 7.14 -12.32 20.36
C HIS A 182 8.36 -11.57 19.83
N PHE A 183 8.18 -10.60 18.95
CA PHE A 183 9.25 -9.83 18.34
C PHE A 183 9.78 -8.74 19.28
N THR A 184 8.90 -8.17 20.12
CA THR A 184 9.23 -6.99 20.93
C THR A 184 10.11 -7.38 22.12
N SER A 185 11.27 -6.72 22.25
CA SER A 185 12.16 -6.92 23.40
C SER A 185 11.57 -6.33 24.68
N ILE A 186 11.86 -6.97 25.83
CA ILE A 186 11.40 -6.55 27.16
C ILE A 186 11.62 -5.04 27.36
N GLY A 187 10.58 -4.36 27.84
CA GLY A 187 10.59 -2.92 28.12
C GLY A 187 10.17 -2.04 26.94
N ASN A 188 10.03 -2.60 25.74
CA ASN A 188 9.53 -1.85 24.59
C ASN A 188 8.00 -2.00 24.45
N PRO A 189 7.31 -0.99 23.90
CA PRO A 189 5.87 -1.05 23.67
C PRO A 189 5.51 -1.84 22.40
N TYR A 190 4.32 -2.46 22.43
CA TYR A 190 3.62 -3.02 21.28
C TYR A 190 2.11 -2.88 21.49
N THR A 191 1.32 -2.96 20.41
CA THR A 191 -0.14 -2.76 20.47
C THR A 191 -0.86 -3.86 19.74
N ILE A 192 -1.82 -4.49 20.41
CA ILE A 192 -2.66 -5.57 19.85
C ILE A 192 -4.09 -5.08 19.63
N ASP A 193 -4.87 -5.89 18.89
CA ASP A 193 -6.29 -5.63 18.62
C ASP A 193 -6.59 -4.31 17.90
N VAL A 194 -5.59 -3.78 17.22
CA VAL A 194 -5.68 -2.52 16.48
C VAL A 194 -6.66 -2.66 15.33
N LEU A 195 -7.53 -1.67 15.21
CA LEU A 195 -8.45 -1.52 14.10
C LEU A 195 -7.82 -0.69 12.97
N TYR A 196 -8.32 -0.94 11.77
CA TYR A 196 -7.88 -0.30 10.55
C TYR A 196 -9.02 0.47 9.90
N HIS A 197 -8.73 1.66 9.40
CA HIS A 197 -9.62 2.42 8.53
C HIS A 197 -8.87 2.85 7.27
N SER A 198 -9.56 2.85 6.12
CA SER A 198 -9.02 3.38 4.87
C SER A 198 -10.12 4.04 4.05
N LYS A 199 -9.78 5.13 3.39
CA LYS A 199 -10.67 5.85 2.49
C LYS A 199 -9.90 6.53 1.38
N SER A 200 -10.53 6.64 0.21
CA SER A 200 -9.98 7.42 -0.90
C SER A 200 -11.07 8.00 -1.78
N LEU A 201 -10.72 9.08 -2.46
CA LEU A 201 -11.51 9.65 -3.53
C LEU A 201 -10.57 10.18 -4.61
N PHE A 202 -10.73 9.67 -5.83
CA PHE A 202 -9.97 10.07 -7.01
C PHE A 202 -10.90 10.56 -8.10
N ALA A 203 -10.51 11.65 -8.74
CA ALA A 203 -11.12 12.16 -9.96
C ALA A 203 -10.13 12.04 -11.13
N LYS A 204 -10.66 11.68 -12.30
CA LYS A 204 -9.92 11.72 -13.56
C LYS A 204 -10.66 12.66 -14.51
N VAL A 205 -9.91 13.61 -15.08
CA VAL A 205 -10.42 14.56 -16.07
C VAL A 205 -9.68 14.35 -17.38
N GLY A 206 -10.43 14.14 -18.44
CA GLY A 206 -9.91 13.93 -19.79
C GLY A 206 -10.63 12.79 -20.51
N ASN A 207 -10.53 12.80 -21.83
CA ASN A 207 -10.98 11.73 -22.70
C ASN A 207 -10.02 11.63 -23.86
N LYS A 208 -9.20 10.59 -23.87
CA LYS A 208 -8.14 10.36 -24.85
C LYS A 208 -8.65 10.26 -26.30
N GLU A 209 -9.95 10.02 -26.51
CA GLU A 209 -10.56 9.99 -27.86
C GLU A 209 -10.71 11.40 -28.43
N HIS A 210 -10.80 12.43 -27.57
CA HIS A 210 -10.96 13.82 -27.96
C HIS A 210 -9.71 14.67 -27.75
N PHE A 211 -8.95 14.35 -26.70
CA PHE A 211 -7.73 15.07 -26.36
C PHE A 211 -6.70 14.12 -25.73
N PRO A 212 -5.44 14.11 -26.22
CA PRO A 212 -4.49 13.06 -25.85
C PRO A 212 -3.83 13.28 -24.48
N VAL A 213 -4.49 13.97 -23.55
CA VAL A 213 -4.02 14.16 -22.18
C VAL A 213 -5.14 13.90 -21.18
N GLU A 214 -4.82 13.18 -20.13
CA GLU A 214 -5.70 12.93 -18.97
C GLU A 214 -4.99 13.40 -17.69
N PHE A 215 -5.75 13.98 -16.78
CA PHE A 215 -5.32 14.37 -15.45
C PHE A 215 -6.05 13.54 -14.40
N GLU A 216 -5.33 13.06 -13.41
CA GLU A 216 -5.86 12.33 -12.27
C GLU A 216 -5.45 13.06 -10.99
N GLY A 217 -6.35 13.15 -10.03
CA GLY A 217 -6.05 13.74 -8.73
C GLY A 217 -6.97 13.17 -7.67
N GLY A 218 -6.44 13.03 -6.44
CA GLY A 218 -7.23 12.49 -5.36
C GLY A 218 -6.51 12.46 -4.03
N ILE A 219 -7.25 12.05 -3.02
CA ILE A 219 -6.75 11.87 -1.66
C ILE A 219 -6.94 10.42 -1.25
N GLN A 220 -5.95 9.87 -0.57
CA GLN A 220 -6.00 8.60 0.13
C GLN A 220 -5.60 8.82 1.57
N MET A 221 -6.36 8.23 2.51
CA MET A 221 -6.07 8.29 3.93
C MET A 221 -6.33 6.92 4.55
N SER A 222 -5.48 6.53 5.49
CA SER A 222 -5.66 5.32 6.30
C SER A 222 -5.32 5.61 7.76
N ALA A 223 -5.86 4.81 8.68
CA ALA A 223 -5.63 5.00 10.10
C ALA A 223 -5.55 3.68 10.87
N GLN A 224 -4.74 3.70 11.94
CA GLN A 224 -4.77 2.74 13.04
C GLN A 224 -5.55 3.37 14.20
N PHE A 225 -6.46 2.64 14.83
CA PHE A 225 -7.25 3.13 15.96
C PHE A 225 -7.72 1.98 16.86
N GLY A 226 -8.17 2.30 18.08
CA GLY A 226 -8.51 1.27 19.07
C GLY A 226 -7.30 0.45 19.49
N GLY A 227 -7.54 -0.70 20.11
CA GLY A 227 -6.50 -1.62 20.55
C GLY A 227 -5.84 -1.27 21.88
N ASP A 228 -5.05 -2.21 22.39
CA ASP A 228 -4.45 -2.17 23.71
C ASP A 228 -2.93 -2.11 23.60
N GLN A 229 -2.31 -1.10 24.19
CA GLN A 229 -0.87 -0.98 24.25
C GLN A 229 -0.30 -1.69 25.49
N TYR A 230 0.68 -2.53 25.27
CA TYR A 230 1.44 -3.23 26.29
C TYR A 230 2.90 -2.80 26.27
N ILE A 231 3.56 -2.94 27.42
CA ILE A 231 5.02 -2.96 27.50
C ILE A 231 5.45 -4.43 27.60
N ALA A 232 6.34 -4.88 26.73
CA ALA A 232 6.81 -6.26 26.73
C ALA A 232 7.41 -6.64 28.09
N GLY A 233 6.92 -7.75 28.66
CA GLY A 233 7.21 -8.21 30.02
C GLY A 233 6.17 -7.81 31.06
N GLN A 234 5.20 -6.96 30.74
CA GLN A 234 4.05 -6.64 31.59
C GLN A 234 2.81 -7.44 31.15
N LYS A 235 1.91 -7.74 32.11
CA LYS A 235 0.71 -8.53 31.84
C LYS A 235 -0.51 -7.68 31.48
N GLU A 236 -0.58 -6.49 32.03
CA GLU A 236 -1.70 -5.57 31.85
C GLU A 236 -1.38 -4.53 30.79
N PRO A 237 -2.36 -4.08 30.02
CA PRO A 237 -2.16 -2.97 29.09
C PRO A 237 -1.85 -1.68 29.86
N VAL A 238 -0.99 -0.87 29.30
CA VAL A 238 -0.70 0.46 29.82
C VAL A 238 -1.66 1.51 29.27
N ILE A 239 -2.25 1.25 28.12
CA ILE A 239 -3.28 2.08 27.49
C ILE A 239 -4.30 1.14 26.82
N ASP A 240 -5.59 1.38 27.08
CA ASP A 240 -6.74 0.76 26.44
C ASP A 240 -7.47 1.85 25.63
N MET A 241 -7.49 1.71 24.31
CA MET A 241 -8.09 2.69 23.41
C MET A 241 -9.56 2.38 23.12
N PRO A 242 -10.48 3.34 23.31
CA PRO A 242 -11.89 3.11 23.11
C PRO A 242 -12.22 2.79 21.64
N THR A 243 -13.24 1.92 21.44
CA THR A 243 -13.72 1.48 20.13
C THR A 243 -15.24 1.63 20.02
N ARG A 244 -15.80 2.73 20.55
CA ARG A 244 -17.22 3.04 20.48
C ARG A 244 -17.61 3.48 19.06
N PHE A 245 -18.89 3.46 18.72
CA PHE A 245 -19.35 3.91 17.40
C PHE A 245 -18.89 5.32 17.03
N VAL A 246 -18.83 6.23 18.01
CA VAL A 246 -18.30 7.58 17.79
C VAL A 246 -16.84 7.59 17.34
N ASP A 247 -16.05 6.63 17.80
CA ASP A 247 -14.62 6.53 17.49
C ASP A 247 -14.42 6.07 16.03
N PHE A 248 -15.30 5.23 15.50
CA PHE A 248 -15.35 4.93 14.06
C PHE A 248 -15.68 6.17 13.21
N MET A 249 -16.54 7.05 13.72
CA MET A 249 -16.86 8.31 13.04
C MET A 249 -15.69 9.30 13.12
N ARG A 250 -14.91 9.30 14.21
CA ARG A 250 -13.72 10.13 14.39
C ARG A 250 -12.62 9.79 13.41
N VAL A 251 -12.43 8.53 13.03
CA VAL A 251 -11.45 8.17 12.02
C VAL A 251 -11.98 8.36 10.60
N LEU A 252 -13.31 8.25 10.39
CA LEU A 252 -13.93 8.54 9.10
C LEU A 252 -13.79 10.03 8.73
N VAL A 253 -14.09 10.91 9.68
CA VAL A 253 -13.85 12.34 9.58
C VAL A 253 -12.85 12.69 10.67
N PRO A 254 -11.55 12.87 10.32
CA PRO A 254 -10.52 13.07 11.33
C PRO A 254 -10.90 14.12 12.38
N MET A 255 -11.11 13.68 13.62
CA MET A 255 -11.51 14.52 14.75
C MET A 255 -10.77 14.11 16.01
N ALA A 256 -10.63 15.04 16.95
CA ALA A 256 -10.00 14.80 18.23
C ALA A 256 -10.76 13.75 19.07
N GLY A 257 -10.04 13.07 19.95
CA GLY A 257 -10.60 12.21 20.98
C GLY A 257 -11.38 12.97 22.04
N ASP A 258 -11.81 12.28 23.09
CA ASP A 258 -12.48 12.83 24.26
C ASP A 258 -11.76 12.42 25.56
N ASP A 259 -12.37 12.67 26.72
CA ASP A 259 -11.85 12.37 28.06
C ASP A 259 -11.57 10.88 28.32
N THR A 260 -12.04 9.99 27.44
CA THR A 260 -11.75 8.55 27.51
C THR A 260 -10.49 8.14 26.74
N THR A 261 -9.86 9.08 26.05
CA THR A 261 -8.65 8.85 25.27
C THR A 261 -7.43 9.48 25.94
N PRO A 262 -6.19 9.04 25.65
CA PRO A 262 -4.99 9.72 26.10
C PRO A 262 -4.97 11.20 25.71
N GLU A 263 -4.28 12.04 26.49
CA GLU A 263 -4.25 13.50 26.30
C GLU A 263 -3.76 13.89 24.88
N GLY A 264 -2.79 13.18 24.33
CA GLY A 264 -2.30 13.39 22.96
C GLY A 264 -3.39 13.26 21.91
N GLU A 265 -4.31 12.31 22.08
CA GLU A 265 -5.46 12.09 21.17
C GLU A 265 -6.57 13.14 21.35
N GLN A 266 -6.67 13.76 22.54
CA GLN A 266 -7.66 14.82 22.82
C GLN A 266 -7.28 16.15 22.20
N VAL A 267 -6.00 16.44 22.10
CA VAL A 267 -5.50 17.71 21.55
C VAL A 267 -5.18 17.63 20.06
N ASN A 268 -5.02 16.40 19.55
CA ASN A 268 -4.75 16.13 18.14
C ASN A 268 -5.91 15.36 17.50
N ILE A 269 -5.63 14.40 16.64
CA ILE A 269 -6.62 13.55 15.95
C ILE A 269 -6.60 12.17 16.62
N TYR A 270 -7.80 11.60 16.86
CA TYR A 270 -7.95 10.26 17.40
C TYR A 270 -7.42 9.19 16.43
N GLY A 271 -6.41 8.44 16.88
CA GLY A 271 -5.74 7.40 16.11
C GLY A 271 -4.58 7.90 15.25
N ASN A 272 -3.77 6.97 14.79
CA ASN A 272 -2.64 7.24 13.89
C ASN A 272 -3.13 7.38 12.45
N HIS A 273 -3.19 8.58 11.92
CA HIS A 273 -3.61 8.87 10.56
C HIS A 273 -2.41 9.08 9.64
N VAL A 274 -2.43 8.42 8.50
CA VAL A 274 -1.50 8.63 7.40
C VAL A 274 -2.29 8.96 6.14
N GLY A 275 -1.81 9.87 5.33
CA GLY A 275 -2.51 10.25 4.12
C GLY A 275 -1.59 10.75 3.01
N SER A 276 -2.16 10.86 1.81
CA SER A 276 -1.48 11.50 0.69
C SER A 276 -2.45 12.15 -0.29
N TRP A 277 -2.04 13.30 -0.81
CA TRP A 277 -2.57 13.84 -2.05
C TRP A 277 -1.82 13.23 -3.22
N ASN A 278 -2.55 12.75 -4.20
CA ASN A 278 -2.00 12.09 -5.38
C ASN A 278 -2.43 12.85 -6.63
N PHE A 279 -1.48 13.11 -7.51
CA PHE A 279 -1.71 13.78 -8.79
C PHE A 279 -0.99 13.04 -9.90
N ALA A 280 -1.59 12.95 -11.08
CA ALA A 280 -0.94 12.44 -12.26
C ALA A 280 -1.42 13.15 -13.51
N ALA A 281 -0.53 13.27 -14.49
CA ALA A 281 -0.85 13.69 -15.85
C ALA A 281 -0.33 12.63 -16.82
N THR A 282 -1.19 12.15 -17.70
CA THR A 282 -0.87 11.13 -18.70
C THR A 282 -1.05 11.72 -20.10
N ALA A 283 -0.01 11.69 -20.91
CA ALA A 283 -0.03 12.07 -22.31
C ALA A 283 0.08 10.84 -23.22
N TYR A 284 -0.76 10.79 -24.25
CA TYR A 284 -0.80 9.76 -25.29
C TYR A 284 -0.24 10.36 -26.59
N LEU A 285 1.02 10.09 -26.90
CA LEU A 285 1.74 10.65 -28.03
C LEU A 285 2.01 9.57 -29.09
N ASN A 286 1.11 9.44 -30.05
CA ASN A 286 1.11 8.32 -31.01
C ASN A 286 1.06 6.96 -30.29
N ARG A 287 2.18 6.23 -30.29
CA ARG A 287 2.32 4.92 -29.64
C ARG A 287 3.00 4.97 -28.29
N TRP A 288 3.39 6.17 -27.82
CA TRP A 288 3.98 6.41 -26.50
C TRP A 288 2.90 6.76 -25.50
N LYS A 289 3.06 6.30 -24.26
CA LYS A 289 2.30 6.80 -23.12
C LYS A 289 3.31 7.32 -22.10
N VAL A 290 3.18 8.59 -21.77
CA VAL A 290 4.05 9.25 -20.78
C VAL A 290 3.15 9.70 -19.63
N LYS A 291 3.48 9.24 -18.42
CA LYS A 291 2.77 9.60 -17.19
C LYS A 291 3.76 10.21 -16.21
N ILE A 292 3.44 11.38 -15.71
CA ILE A 292 4.13 12.01 -14.59
C ILE A 292 3.16 11.96 -13.41
N TYR A 293 3.64 11.62 -12.21
CA TYR A 293 2.83 11.60 -11.00
C TYR A 293 3.59 12.18 -9.82
N TYR A 294 2.82 12.65 -8.84
CA TYR A 294 3.32 13.18 -7.59
C TYR A 294 2.39 12.75 -6.45
N GLU A 295 2.97 12.25 -5.35
CA GLU A 295 2.29 11.91 -4.12
C GLU A 295 2.86 12.77 -3.00
N HIS A 296 2.02 13.64 -2.41
CA HIS A 296 2.36 14.42 -1.25
C HIS A 296 1.85 13.72 -0.01
N TYR A 297 2.76 13.22 0.81
CA TYR A 297 2.47 12.49 2.03
C TYR A 297 2.25 13.44 3.21
N PHE A 298 1.35 13.09 4.13
CA PHE A 298 1.12 13.75 5.40
C PHE A 298 0.72 12.75 6.48
N ASP A 299 1.19 12.97 7.71
CA ASP A 299 0.86 12.18 8.90
C ASP A 299 -0.33 12.78 9.65
N ASP A 300 -0.49 14.10 9.59
CA ASP A 300 -1.52 14.82 10.30
C ASP A 300 -2.14 15.96 9.48
N HIS A 301 -3.03 16.72 10.15
CA HIS A 301 -3.73 17.85 9.54
C HIS A 301 -2.79 18.98 9.12
N SER A 302 -1.69 19.21 9.82
CA SER A 302 -0.79 20.34 9.57
C SER A 302 -0.14 20.29 8.21
N GLN A 303 0.12 19.11 7.69
CA GLN A 303 0.69 18.86 6.37
C GLN A 303 -0.35 18.68 5.27
N MET A 304 -1.57 18.27 5.62
CA MET A 304 -2.64 17.99 4.68
C MET A 304 -2.92 19.17 3.74
N PHE A 305 -2.79 20.42 4.22
CA PHE A 305 -3.07 21.62 3.45
C PHE A 305 -1.81 22.39 2.99
N PHE A 306 -0.67 21.74 2.92
CA PHE A 306 0.59 22.33 2.44
C PHE A 306 1.06 23.57 3.23
N GLN A 307 0.64 23.71 4.46
CA GLN A 307 1.01 24.85 5.30
C GLN A 307 2.51 24.85 5.61
N TYR A 308 3.07 23.67 5.75
CA TYR A 308 4.45 23.47 6.13
C TYR A 308 5.17 22.66 5.07
N GLY A 309 6.47 22.82 4.93
CA GLY A 309 7.32 21.98 4.08
C GLY A 309 7.35 22.23 2.59
N ARG A 310 6.48 23.03 2.05
CA ARG A 310 6.55 23.53 0.68
C ARG A 310 6.90 22.46 -0.37
N TRP A 311 6.21 21.32 -0.38
CA TRP A 311 6.42 20.23 -1.35
C TRP A 311 7.81 19.54 -1.26
N LYS A 312 8.59 19.75 -0.20
CA LYS A 312 9.91 19.16 -0.05
C LYS A 312 9.86 17.65 0.19
N ASP A 313 8.85 17.19 0.95
CA ASP A 313 8.59 15.79 1.14
C ASP A 313 7.53 15.32 0.15
N GLY A 314 7.77 14.17 -0.46
CA GLY A 314 6.87 13.60 -1.44
C GLY A 314 7.54 12.55 -2.32
N HIS A 315 6.77 12.00 -3.21
CA HIS A 315 7.16 10.95 -4.14
C HIS A 315 6.79 11.36 -5.56
N ILE A 316 7.76 11.76 -6.35
CA ILE A 316 7.59 12.11 -7.77
C ILE A 316 7.99 10.94 -8.65
N GLY A 317 7.24 10.71 -9.74
CA GLY A 317 7.57 9.66 -10.69
C GLY A 317 7.31 10.04 -12.14
N LEU A 318 8.06 9.40 -13.03
CA LEU A 318 7.89 9.42 -14.48
C LEU A 318 7.77 7.98 -14.96
N GLU A 319 6.68 7.65 -15.63
CA GLU A 319 6.46 6.36 -16.30
C GLU A 319 6.36 6.57 -17.81
N ILE A 320 7.14 5.82 -18.57
CA ILE A 320 7.13 5.83 -20.03
C ILE A 320 6.82 4.43 -20.52
N THR A 321 5.67 4.25 -21.21
CA THR A 321 5.38 3.04 -21.98
C THR A 321 5.79 3.27 -23.42
N PHE A 322 6.65 2.40 -23.91
CA PHE A 322 7.23 2.49 -25.24
C PHE A 322 6.33 1.87 -26.32
N PRO A 323 6.44 2.28 -27.56
CA PRO A 323 5.88 1.52 -28.67
C PRO A 323 6.39 0.10 -28.64
N LYS A 324 5.55 -0.87 -29.05
CA LYS A 324 5.90 -2.30 -29.05
C LYS A 324 7.27 -2.52 -29.71
N ASN A 325 8.21 -3.05 -28.96
CA ASN A 325 9.56 -3.41 -29.39
C ASN A 325 10.01 -4.68 -28.66
N ARG A 326 11.23 -5.18 -28.93
CA ARG A 326 11.75 -6.41 -28.34
C ARG A 326 12.52 -6.19 -27.02
N PHE A 327 12.83 -4.95 -26.66
CA PHE A 327 13.79 -4.70 -25.60
C PHE A 327 13.12 -4.14 -24.36
N ILE A 328 12.34 -3.07 -24.49
CA ILE A 328 11.78 -2.35 -23.35
C ILE A 328 10.31 -2.04 -23.57
N ASP A 329 9.45 -2.47 -22.64
CA ASP A 329 8.02 -2.19 -22.67
C ASP A 329 7.71 -0.93 -21.86
N THR A 330 8.25 -0.83 -20.65
CA THR A 330 7.99 0.27 -19.73
C THR A 330 9.23 0.62 -18.93
N PHE A 331 9.40 1.92 -18.70
CA PHE A 331 10.44 2.51 -17.84
C PHE A 331 9.76 3.37 -16.77
N VAL A 332 10.26 3.30 -15.54
CA VAL A 332 9.84 4.13 -14.40
C VAL A 332 11.08 4.74 -13.75
N TYR A 333 11.02 6.03 -13.48
CA TYR A 333 11.93 6.73 -12.58
C TYR A 333 11.15 7.36 -11.45
N GLU A 334 11.65 7.25 -10.22
CA GLU A 334 11.05 7.87 -9.04
C GLU A 334 12.09 8.56 -8.17
N GLY A 335 11.68 9.69 -7.60
CA GLY A 335 12.40 10.40 -6.56
C GLY A 335 11.53 10.48 -5.30
N LEU A 336 12.04 9.96 -4.18
CA LEU A 336 11.38 9.98 -2.87
C LEU A 336 12.12 10.90 -1.92
N GLY A 337 11.40 11.80 -1.25
CA GLY A 337 11.87 12.63 -0.16
C GLY A 337 10.95 12.54 1.04
N THR A 338 11.51 12.22 2.21
CA THR A 338 10.81 12.25 3.52
C THR A 338 11.69 12.89 4.59
N LYS A 339 12.69 13.66 4.16
CA LYS A 339 13.73 14.15 5.05
C LYS A 339 13.28 15.31 5.95
N ASP A 340 12.41 16.17 5.43
CA ASP A 340 12.02 17.40 6.14
C ASP A 340 10.97 17.16 7.23
N GLN A 341 10.06 16.21 7.04
CA GLN A 341 8.99 15.83 7.98
C GLN A 341 8.38 17.06 8.65
N THR A 342 7.72 17.82 7.84
CA THR A 342 7.38 19.18 8.13
C THR A 342 6.16 19.31 9.02
N GLY A 343 6.32 19.04 10.31
CA GLY A 343 5.45 19.60 11.31
C GLY A 343 6.26 20.68 12.02
N PRO A 344 5.93 21.93 11.98
CA PRO A 344 6.64 22.93 12.76
C PRO A 344 6.19 22.97 14.20
N MET A 345 5.02 22.42 14.50
CA MET A 345 4.37 22.63 15.77
C MET A 345 3.64 21.41 16.26
N LEU A 346 3.90 21.03 17.50
CA LEU A 346 3.22 19.91 18.14
C LEU A 346 1.74 20.26 18.38
N TYR A 347 1.48 21.52 18.74
CA TYR A 347 0.14 22.02 18.97
C TYR A 347 -0.10 23.27 18.12
N ASP A 348 -1.10 23.25 17.30
CA ASP A 348 -1.50 24.40 16.54
C ASP A 348 -2.41 25.30 17.41
N SER A 349 -2.07 26.57 17.55
CA SER A 349 -2.88 27.57 18.28
C SER A 349 -4.32 27.71 17.76
N PHE A 350 -4.60 27.18 16.59
CA PHE A 350 -5.93 27.18 15.97
C PHE A 350 -7.05 26.65 16.87
N TRP A 351 -6.74 25.73 17.79
CA TRP A 351 -7.74 25.16 18.71
C TRP A 351 -7.83 25.87 20.07
N GLY A 352 -7.01 26.91 20.30
CA GLY A 352 -7.07 27.73 21.51
C GLY A 352 -6.76 27.01 22.84
N LYS A 353 -6.21 25.80 22.78
CA LYS A 353 -5.88 25.00 23.97
C LYS A 353 -4.54 25.37 24.59
N PHE A 354 -3.63 25.92 23.79
CA PHE A 354 -2.30 26.36 24.22
C PHE A 354 -1.99 27.74 23.69
N GLU A 355 -1.46 28.61 24.54
CA GLU A 355 -1.09 29.99 24.15
C GLU A 355 0.20 30.02 23.34
N GLU A 356 1.11 29.07 23.58
CA GLU A 356 2.38 28.96 22.90
C GLU A 356 2.41 27.74 21.97
N GLN A 357 3.02 27.93 20.80
CA GLN A 357 3.24 26.86 19.85
C GLN A 357 4.58 26.20 20.12
N ILE A 358 4.59 24.86 20.24
CA ILE A 358 5.80 24.08 20.45
C ILE A 358 6.22 23.49 19.10
N SER A 359 7.41 23.88 18.64
CA SER A 359 7.96 23.33 17.40
C SER A 359 8.26 21.85 17.57
N ALA A 360 7.70 21.04 16.70
CA ALA A 360 7.98 19.60 16.59
C ALA A 360 8.03 19.21 15.11
N LYS A 361 8.71 18.10 14.85
CA LYS A 361 8.72 17.46 13.53
C LYS A 361 7.86 16.21 13.59
N ASP A 362 7.17 15.91 12.51
CA ASP A 362 6.47 14.63 12.37
C ASP A 362 7.48 13.48 12.39
N ASN A 363 6.98 12.30 12.69
CA ASN A 363 7.77 11.08 12.75
C ASN A 363 7.12 10.02 11.84
N TYR A 364 7.22 10.24 10.52
CA TYR A 364 6.52 9.45 9.50
C TYR A 364 6.57 7.95 9.75
N TYR A 365 5.39 7.30 9.72
CA TYR A 365 5.16 5.89 10.01
C TYR A 365 5.33 5.48 11.48
N ASN A 366 5.74 6.37 12.39
CA ASN A 366 5.82 6.10 13.81
C ASN A 366 4.71 6.83 14.57
N HIS A 367 4.22 6.19 15.60
CA HIS A 367 3.22 6.78 16.50
C HIS A 367 3.44 6.24 17.91
N TYR A 368 3.21 7.04 18.93
CA TYR A 368 3.50 6.67 20.31
C TYR A 368 2.60 5.52 20.82
N LEU A 369 1.37 5.38 20.30
CA LEU A 369 0.46 4.29 20.64
C LEU A 369 0.68 3.05 19.79
N TYR A 370 0.74 3.20 18.44
CA TYR A 370 0.70 2.09 17.50
C TYR A 370 2.08 1.65 17.01
N GLN A 371 3.13 2.30 17.48
CA GLN A 371 4.53 2.08 17.16
C GLN A 371 4.88 2.33 15.70
N GLY A 372 4.46 1.47 14.76
CA GLY A 372 4.80 1.61 13.35
C GLY A 372 3.63 1.35 12.40
N TRP A 373 3.65 2.04 11.26
CA TRP A 373 2.73 1.81 10.14
C TRP A 373 3.11 0.52 9.40
N GLN A 374 2.85 -0.62 10.03
CA GLN A 374 3.30 -1.94 9.61
C GLN A 374 2.23 -3.02 9.77
N HIS A 375 2.36 -4.12 9.04
CA HIS A 375 1.58 -5.34 9.22
C HIS A 375 2.51 -6.56 9.09
N TRP A 376 2.60 -7.38 10.13
CA TRP A 376 3.54 -8.51 10.23
C TRP A 376 5.02 -8.10 10.09
N GLY A 377 5.39 -6.93 10.60
CA GLY A 377 6.74 -6.38 10.52
C GLY A 377 7.11 -5.72 9.20
N MET A 378 6.26 -5.87 8.17
CA MET A 378 6.46 -5.21 6.88
C MET A 378 5.77 -3.85 6.87
N GLY A 379 6.46 -2.81 6.41
CA GLY A 379 5.84 -1.49 6.23
C GLY A 379 4.67 -1.56 5.25
N ILE A 380 3.54 -0.93 5.59
CA ILE A 380 2.35 -0.86 4.71
C ILE A 380 2.61 0.10 3.54
N GLY A 381 3.36 1.18 3.81
CA GLY A 381 3.77 2.15 2.81
C GLY A 381 5.03 1.75 2.03
N ASN A 382 5.81 2.75 1.62
CA ASN A 382 6.94 2.56 0.72
C ASN A 382 8.11 1.80 1.37
N PRO A 383 8.59 0.69 0.78
CA PRO A 383 9.65 -0.15 1.35
C PRO A 383 11.04 0.51 1.38
N LEU A 384 11.24 1.66 0.72
CA LEU A 384 12.47 2.45 0.88
C LEU A 384 12.59 3.10 2.27
N LEU A 385 11.50 3.05 3.07
CA LEU A 385 11.52 3.23 4.51
C LEU A 385 11.45 1.82 5.13
N PRO A 386 12.58 1.24 5.59
CA PRO A 386 12.62 -0.14 6.06
C PRO A 386 11.73 -0.35 7.28
N GLY A 387 10.84 -1.33 7.19
CA GLY A 387 9.93 -1.69 8.28
C GLY A 387 10.62 -2.43 9.45
N PRO A 388 9.89 -2.64 10.56
CA PRO A 388 10.42 -3.22 11.78
C PRO A 388 11.02 -4.62 11.63
N ILE A 389 10.64 -5.38 10.61
CA ILE A 389 11.21 -6.71 10.34
C ILE A 389 12.73 -6.71 10.18
N TYR A 390 13.33 -5.55 9.88
CA TYR A 390 14.77 -5.35 9.78
C TYR A 390 15.41 -4.86 11.10
N ASN A 391 14.64 -4.66 12.17
CA ASN A 391 15.16 -4.21 13.44
C ASN A 391 15.75 -5.38 14.23
N LYS A 392 16.98 -5.18 14.75
CA LYS A 392 17.67 -6.18 15.56
C LYS A 392 17.45 -5.98 17.06
N ASN A 393 16.90 -4.85 17.46
CA ASN A 393 16.71 -4.46 18.87
C ASN A 393 15.31 -4.79 19.38
N GLY A 394 14.46 -5.47 18.59
CA GLY A 394 13.11 -5.82 18.98
C GLY A 394 12.19 -4.62 19.20
N GLN A 395 12.40 -3.54 18.47
CA GLN A 395 11.48 -2.39 18.43
C GLN A 395 10.63 -2.44 17.16
N ILE A 396 9.34 -2.14 17.31
CA ILE A 396 8.38 -2.15 16.17
C ILE A 396 8.30 -0.77 15.50
N THR A 397 9.25 0.11 15.69
CA THR A 397 9.33 1.43 15.08
C THR A 397 10.12 1.42 13.77
N PHE A 398 9.86 2.38 12.91
CA PHE A 398 10.73 2.69 11.78
C PHE A 398 11.92 3.49 12.28
N ILE A 399 13.09 2.86 12.36
CA ILE A 399 14.31 3.47 12.87
C ILE A 399 14.92 4.50 11.91
N SER A 400 14.47 4.52 10.65
CA SER A 400 14.90 5.49 9.65
C SER A 400 13.77 5.81 8.69
N ASN A 401 13.13 6.94 8.92
CA ASN A 401 12.04 7.47 8.11
C ASN A 401 12.38 8.81 7.43
N ARG A 402 13.56 9.40 7.72
CA ARG A 402 14.09 10.57 7.02
C ARG A 402 14.99 10.09 5.89
N VAL A 403 14.45 10.10 4.67
CA VAL A 403 15.05 9.45 3.50
C VAL A 403 15.05 10.38 2.30
N LEU A 404 16.10 10.29 1.50
CA LEU A 404 16.13 10.75 0.11
C LEU A 404 16.53 9.57 -0.75
N ALA A 405 15.70 9.22 -1.74
CA ALA A 405 15.96 8.07 -2.59
C ALA A 405 15.63 8.34 -4.05
N HIS A 406 16.34 7.60 -4.90
CA HIS A 406 16.07 7.48 -6.34
C HIS A 406 15.81 6.03 -6.66
N HIS A 407 14.82 5.77 -7.50
CA HIS A 407 14.45 4.44 -7.95
C HIS A 407 14.26 4.42 -9.45
N ILE A 408 14.74 3.34 -10.08
CA ILE A 408 14.56 3.06 -11.50
C ILE A 408 14.01 1.66 -11.64
N GLY A 409 12.93 1.52 -12.40
CA GLY A 409 12.39 0.23 -12.80
C GLY A 409 12.20 0.17 -14.31
N PHE A 410 12.51 -0.95 -14.92
CA PHE A 410 12.17 -1.19 -16.32
C PHE A 410 11.91 -2.67 -16.59
N CYS A 411 11.08 -2.93 -17.57
CA CYS A 411 10.76 -4.28 -18.00
C CYS A 411 10.66 -4.37 -19.52
N GLY A 412 10.72 -5.59 -20.02
CA GLY A 412 10.59 -5.88 -21.43
C GLY A 412 10.23 -7.34 -21.69
N SER A 413 9.77 -7.59 -22.92
CA SER A 413 9.34 -8.92 -23.38
C SER A 413 10.05 -9.25 -24.70
N PRO A 414 11.31 -9.76 -24.66
CA PRO A 414 12.09 -10.07 -25.88
C PRO A 414 11.39 -11.05 -26.83
N CYS A 415 10.60 -11.96 -26.29
CA CYS A 415 9.72 -12.85 -27.05
C CYS A 415 8.47 -13.19 -26.21
N GLN A 416 7.51 -13.88 -26.86
CA GLN A 416 6.21 -14.22 -26.23
C GLN A 416 6.33 -15.08 -24.96
N SER A 417 7.39 -15.86 -24.83
CA SER A 417 7.60 -16.76 -23.70
C SER A 417 8.58 -16.23 -22.65
N LEU A 418 9.20 -15.07 -22.90
CA LEU A 418 10.24 -14.53 -22.01
C LEU A 418 9.96 -13.07 -21.71
N SER A 419 9.94 -12.74 -20.42
CA SER A 419 9.90 -11.38 -19.94
C SER A 419 10.96 -11.15 -18.87
N TYR A 420 11.37 -9.92 -18.69
CA TYR A 420 12.32 -9.55 -17.66
C TYR A 420 11.90 -8.26 -16.95
N ARG A 421 12.44 -8.08 -15.75
CA ARG A 421 12.27 -6.87 -14.93
C ARG A 421 13.57 -6.54 -14.22
N MET A 422 13.90 -5.26 -14.13
CA MET A 422 15.03 -4.77 -13.37
C MET A 422 14.59 -3.62 -12.47
N LEU A 423 15.03 -3.63 -11.22
CA LEU A 423 14.81 -2.58 -10.23
C LEU A 423 16.15 -2.14 -9.65
N LEU A 424 16.37 -0.83 -9.55
CA LEU A 424 17.57 -0.22 -8.99
C LEU A 424 17.14 0.90 -8.06
N SER A 425 17.65 0.92 -6.84
CA SER A 425 17.37 2.01 -5.89
C SER A 425 18.66 2.45 -5.20
N TYR A 426 18.76 3.73 -4.98
CA TYR A 426 19.78 4.32 -4.13
C TYR A 426 19.13 5.24 -3.13
N SER A 427 19.43 5.07 -1.85
CA SER A 427 18.85 5.85 -0.77
C SER A 427 19.88 6.33 0.23
N ARG A 428 19.56 7.46 0.86
CA ARG A 428 20.31 8.09 1.95
C ARG A 428 19.36 8.27 3.12
N HIS A 429 19.83 7.92 4.32
CA HIS A 429 19.03 7.80 5.53
C HIS A 429 19.64 8.57 6.67
N TRP A 430 18.82 9.33 7.41
CA TRP A 430 19.22 10.19 8.54
C TRP A 430 18.67 9.71 9.89
N GLY A 431 17.95 8.59 9.95
CA GLY A 431 17.22 8.15 11.14
C GLY A 431 15.87 8.85 11.28
N THR A 432 15.44 9.10 12.48
CA THR A 432 14.29 9.95 12.81
C THR A 432 14.76 11.30 13.34
N TYR A 433 13.86 12.23 13.63
CA TYR A 433 14.24 13.47 14.33
C TYR A 433 14.57 13.21 15.80
N ASP A 434 13.83 12.29 16.45
CA ASP A 434 14.03 11.96 17.86
C ASP A 434 15.28 11.11 18.07
N ASN A 435 15.60 10.24 17.10
CA ASN A 435 16.76 9.36 17.12
C ASN A 435 17.54 9.45 15.80
N PRO A 436 18.31 10.55 15.60
CA PRO A 436 19.10 10.70 14.38
C PRO A 436 20.24 9.68 14.35
N LEU A 437 20.55 9.18 13.17
CA LEU A 437 21.71 8.32 12.97
C LEU A 437 23.00 9.11 13.14
N ASN A 438 24.01 8.51 13.75
CA ASN A 438 25.32 9.14 13.96
C ASN A 438 26.01 9.55 12.66
N GLU A 439 25.67 8.88 11.57
CA GLU A 439 26.15 9.19 10.20
C GLU A 439 25.04 8.95 9.20
N ILE A 440 25.13 9.59 8.04
CA ILE A 440 24.21 9.36 6.93
C ILE A 440 24.44 7.93 6.39
N LYS A 441 23.47 7.05 6.60
CA LYS A 441 23.52 5.71 6.01
C LYS A 441 23.16 5.76 4.54
N LYS A 442 23.90 5.02 3.72
CA LYS A 442 23.67 4.93 2.28
C LYS A 442 23.39 3.50 1.91
N GLN A 443 22.43 3.28 1.02
CA GLN A 443 22.03 1.94 0.61
C GLN A 443 21.76 1.92 -0.90
N PHE A 444 22.33 0.94 -1.58
CA PHE A 444 22.01 0.58 -2.96
C PHE A 444 21.32 -0.78 -2.94
N ASN A 445 20.22 -0.92 -3.68
CA ASN A 445 19.46 -2.15 -3.79
C ASN A 445 19.17 -2.41 -5.26
N SER A 446 19.37 -3.65 -5.71
CA SER A 446 19.12 -4.05 -7.10
C SER A 446 18.42 -5.39 -7.20
N LEU A 447 17.62 -5.56 -8.24
CA LEU A 447 16.98 -6.81 -8.65
C LEU A 447 17.08 -6.95 -10.16
N PHE A 448 17.40 -8.15 -10.62
CA PHE A 448 17.16 -8.59 -11.98
C PHE A 448 16.35 -9.89 -11.95
N GLU A 449 15.24 -9.90 -12.67
CA GLU A 449 14.28 -11.00 -12.67
C GLU A 449 13.92 -11.38 -14.10
N VAL A 450 13.91 -12.67 -14.39
CA VAL A 450 13.53 -13.23 -15.69
C VAL A 450 12.42 -14.26 -15.47
N THR A 451 11.35 -14.12 -16.22
CA THR A 451 10.22 -15.06 -16.22
C THR A 451 10.10 -15.75 -17.57
N TYR A 452 10.14 -17.07 -17.55
CA TYR A 452 9.90 -17.93 -18.68
C TYR A 452 8.52 -18.59 -18.58
N ALA A 453 7.65 -18.33 -19.53
CA ALA A 453 6.30 -18.88 -19.64
C ALA A 453 6.12 -19.60 -20.99
N PRO A 454 6.50 -20.88 -21.08
CA PRO A 454 6.48 -21.64 -22.33
C PRO A 454 5.07 -21.84 -22.83
N GLN A 455 4.83 -21.60 -24.12
CA GLN A 455 3.50 -21.73 -24.74
C GLN A 455 2.99 -23.19 -24.73
N GLN A 456 3.90 -24.16 -24.77
CA GLN A 456 3.60 -25.60 -24.74
C GLN A 456 3.08 -26.05 -23.37
N LEU A 457 3.56 -25.42 -22.29
CA LEU A 457 3.13 -25.67 -20.92
C LEU A 457 2.14 -24.61 -20.47
N LYS A 458 0.94 -24.63 -21.03
CA LYS A 458 -0.10 -23.62 -20.75
C LYS A 458 -0.28 -23.39 -19.24
N GLY A 459 -0.16 -22.13 -18.82
CA GLY A 459 -0.34 -21.71 -17.45
C GLY A 459 0.85 -21.96 -16.52
N TRP A 460 1.94 -22.53 -16.97
CA TRP A 460 3.20 -22.62 -16.22
C TRP A 460 4.05 -21.36 -16.43
N SER A 461 4.70 -20.93 -15.37
CA SER A 461 5.75 -19.90 -15.43
C SER A 461 6.88 -20.24 -14.44
N PHE A 462 8.10 -19.93 -14.84
CA PHE A 462 9.33 -20.13 -14.08
C PHE A 462 10.01 -18.77 -13.99
N THR A 463 10.18 -18.28 -12.76
CA THR A 463 10.82 -16.99 -12.52
C THR A 463 12.09 -17.18 -11.73
N VAL A 464 13.19 -16.66 -12.25
CA VAL A 464 14.49 -16.61 -11.58
C VAL A 464 14.84 -15.17 -11.32
N SER A 465 15.20 -14.86 -10.08
CA SER A 465 15.59 -13.51 -9.67
C SER A 465 16.96 -13.55 -9.00
N GLY A 466 17.80 -12.57 -9.30
CA GLY A 466 19.02 -12.27 -8.58
C GLY A 466 18.95 -10.86 -8.02
N ALA A 467 19.37 -10.67 -6.77
CA ALA A 467 19.33 -9.37 -6.12
C ALA A 467 20.56 -9.12 -5.25
N MET A 468 20.85 -7.84 -5.05
CA MET A 468 22.00 -7.40 -4.27
C MET A 468 21.65 -6.12 -3.54
N ASP A 469 22.06 -6.05 -2.28
CA ASP A 469 22.11 -4.84 -1.47
C ASP A 469 23.56 -4.49 -1.17
N ARG A 470 23.91 -3.21 -1.21
CA ARG A 470 25.22 -2.71 -0.83
C ARG A 470 25.11 -1.40 -0.08
N GLY A 471 25.58 -1.39 1.16
CA GLY A 471 25.52 -0.19 1.99
C GLY A 471 25.69 -0.47 3.48
N ASN A 472 25.43 0.57 4.27
CA ASN A 472 25.59 0.51 5.73
C ASN A 472 24.27 0.68 6.51
N LEU A 473 23.10 0.63 5.84
CA LEU A 473 21.78 0.58 6.48
C LEU A 473 21.33 -0.87 6.70
N LEU A 474 21.08 -1.60 5.60
CA LEU A 474 20.70 -3.02 5.63
C LEU A 474 21.91 -3.96 5.49
N GLY A 475 23.10 -3.41 5.26
CA GLY A 475 24.33 -4.16 5.03
C GLY A 475 24.50 -4.59 3.57
N ASN A 476 25.45 -5.52 3.39
CA ASN A 476 25.74 -6.12 2.08
C ASN A 476 25.06 -7.50 2.03
N ASN A 477 24.06 -7.64 1.17
CA ASN A 477 23.28 -8.85 1.03
C ASN A 477 23.28 -9.26 -0.44
N TYR A 478 23.32 -10.57 -0.70
CA TYR A 478 23.23 -11.15 -2.03
C TYR A 478 22.27 -12.34 -1.98
N GLY A 479 21.46 -12.49 -3.00
CA GLY A 479 20.56 -13.64 -3.01
C GLY A 479 19.91 -13.88 -4.36
N GLY A 480 19.38 -15.08 -4.49
CA GLY A 480 18.55 -15.49 -5.60
C GLY A 480 17.23 -16.08 -5.14
N MET A 481 16.24 -15.99 -5.99
CA MET A 481 14.91 -16.56 -5.75
C MET A 481 14.46 -17.32 -6.99
N LEU A 482 13.90 -18.50 -6.77
CA LEU A 482 13.21 -19.28 -7.79
C LEU A 482 11.72 -19.33 -7.45
N VAL A 483 10.86 -19.03 -8.42
CA VAL A 483 9.41 -19.18 -8.30
C VAL A 483 8.91 -20.04 -9.46
N ILE A 484 8.15 -21.08 -9.13
CA ILE A 484 7.45 -21.93 -10.09
C ILE A 484 5.95 -21.74 -9.85
N ARG A 485 5.21 -21.34 -10.88
CA ARG A 485 3.78 -21.11 -10.78
C ARG A 485 3.03 -21.89 -11.85
N LYS A 486 1.90 -22.47 -11.43
CA LYS A 486 0.87 -23.03 -12.31
C LYS A 486 -0.44 -22.29 -12.04
N GLN A 487 -1.04 -21.73 -13.07
CA GLN A 487 -2.35 -21.10 -13.02
C GLN A 487 -3.23 -21.54 -14.18
N GLY A 488 -4.54 -21.49 -13.99
CA GLY A 488 -5.47 -21.89 -15.03
C GLY A 488 -6.92 -21.66 -14.67
N ILE A 489 -7.81 -22.01 -15.60
CA ILE A 489 -9.26 -21.96 -15.43
C ILE A 489 -9.76 -23.38 -15.30
N ILE A 490 -10.46 -23.69 -14.18
CA ILE A 490 -11.08 -25.01 -13.95
C ILE A 490 -12.41 -25.10 -14.70
N LYS A 491 -13.20 -24.02 -14.63
CA LYS A 491 -14.52 -23.95 -15.26
C LYS A 491 -14.71 -22.57 -15.86
N SER A 492 -15.03 -22.53 -17.14
CA SER A 492 -15.53 -21.34 -17.84
C SER A 492 -16.89 -21.73 -18.43
N GLY A 493 -17.94 -21.00 -18.08
CA GLY A 493 -19.27 -21.20 -18.65
C GLY A 493 -19.73 -19.89 -19.26
N ASN A 494 -20.10 -19.94 -20.54
CA ASN A 494 -20.97 -18.92 -21.11
C ASN A 494 -22.41 -19.38 -20.82
N LYS A 495 -23.17 -18.60 -20.09
CA LYS A 495 -24.64 -18.68 -20.09
C LYS A 495 -25.19 -17.58 -20.96
#